data_8c85186a59703bba8342780e8ba78e34
#
_entry.id   8c85186a59703bba8342780e8ba78e34
#
_cell.length_a   1.000
_cell.length_b   1.000
_cell.length_c   1.000
_cell.angle_alpha   90.00
_cell.angle_beta   90.00
_cell.angle_gamma   90.00
#
_symmetry.space_group_name_H-M   'P 1'
#
loop_
_entity.id
_entity.type
_entity.pdbx_description
1 polymer ?
#
loop_
_entity_poly.entity_id
_entity_poly.type
_entity_poly.pdbx_seq_one_letter_code
_entity_poly.pdbx_strand_id
1 'polypeptide(L)'
;MLRRLRMIDGHGQGVDLKQAFRDTKLVVFYFGSHWNATDGRGCQQLVSNLCRQYPHEVKVVYVSVDTDARHYEAATRNRPWLSLEWHDGSSIDPGKEEEEEDALPEQFLLADDADPDDSVVQSDATGTSYVCPFSRVHMAYKFDVLMTPTLVVYHVPTRRILDKNVRLQRLRSERLHQSVSVWLRGETSPPINWIDVVYMTPWTFILAALLLLYLGLRLVLGDQISLSHIWKQFT
;
A
#
# COMPACT_ATOMS: atom_id res chain seq x y z
N MET A 1 -2.49 11.63 -13.68
CA MET A 1 -2.78 10.37 -12.96
C MET A 1 -4.11 10.43 -12.20
N LEU A 2 -4.27 11.25 -11.15
CA LEU A 2 -5.47 11.22 -10.28
C LEU A 2 -6.81 11.44 -11.01
N ARG A 3 -6.83 12.23 -12.08
CA ARG A 3 -8.06 12.52 -12.85
C ARG A 3 -8.69 11.30 -13.54
N ARG A 4 -7.93 10.23 -13.70
CA ARG A 4 -8.35 8.99 -14.39
C ARG A 4 -8.83 7.89 -13.46
N LEU A 5 -8.76 8.13 -12.14
CA LEU A 5 -9.19 7.15 -11.15
C LEU A 5 -10.70 7.26 -10.94
N ARG A 6 -11.37 6.12 -10.89
CA ARG A 6 -12.75 6.01 -10.44
C ARG A 6 -12.73 5.56 -9.00
N MET A 7 -13.31 6.35 -8.12
CA MET A 7 -13.23 6.11 -6.67
C MET A 7 -14.60 6.14 -6.04
N ILE A 8 -14.77 5.30 -5.05
CA ILE A 8 -15.92 5.28 -4.14
C ILE A 8 -15.47 5.60 -2.73
N ASP A 9 -16.39 6.11 -1.94
CA ASP A 9 -16.21 6.28 -0.50
C ASP A 9 -16.53 5.00 0.29
N GLY A 10 -16.42 5.05 1.63
CA GLY A 10 -16.75 3.93 2.50
C GLY A 10 -18.22 3.52 2.49
N HIS A 11 -19.11 4.29 1.87
CA HIS A 11 -20.53 4.02 1.68
C HIS A 11 -20.85 3.48 0.28
N GLY A 12 -19.83 3.34 -0.58
CA GLY A 12 -19.99 2.87 -1.95
C GLY A 12 -20.49 3.94 -2.92
N GLN A 13 -20.44 5.23 -2.54
CA GLN A 13 -20.85 6.33 -3.40
C GLN A 13 -19.67 6.84 -4.21
N GLY A 14 -19.91 7.15 -5.49
CA GLY A 14 -18.91 7.75 -6.38
C GLY A 14 -18.45 9.12 -5.85
N VAL A 15 -17.16 9.37 -5.93
CA VAL A 15 -16.51 10.56 -5.36
C VAL A 15 -16.15 11.55 -6.46
N ASP A 16 -16.55 12.83 -6.29
CA ASP A 16 -16.01 13.92 -7.10
C ASP A 16 -14.55 14.17 -6.74
N LEU A 17 -13.66 13.78 -7.65
CA LEU A 17 -12.22 13.89 -7.46
C LEU A 17 -11.74 15.33 -7.27
N LYS A 18 -12.37 16.31 -7.94
CA LYS A 18 -11.99 17.72 -7.80
C LYS A 18 -12.25 18.21 -6.39
N GLN A 19 -13.40 17.84 -5.83
CA GLN A 19 -13.77 18.23 -4.48
C GLN A 19 -12.96 17.45 -3.44
N ALA A 20 -12.82 16.14 -3.60
CA ALA A 20 -12.15 15.27 -2.64
C ALA A 20 -10.66 15.58 -2.48
N PHE A 21 -9.98 15.99 -3.56
CA PHE A 21 -8.53 16.24 -3.56
C PHE A 21 -8.15 17.73 -3.59
N ARG A 22 -9.11 18.64 -3.38
CA ARG A 22 -8.90 20.08 -3.47
C ARG A 22 -7.74 20.58 -2.61
N ASP A 23 -7.71 20.16 -1.35
CA ASP A 23 -6.72 20.60 -0.34
C ASP A 23 -5.67 19.51 -0.05
N THR A 24 -5.71 18.43 -0.83
CA THR A 24 -4.85 17.27 -0.62
C THR A 24 -3.44 17.52 -1.16
N LYS A 25 -2.46 17.34 -0.30
CA LYS A 25 -1.03 17.41 -0.65
C LYS A 25 -0.41 16.03 -0.86
N LEU A 26 -0.93 15.03 -0.16
CA LEU A 26 -0.43 13.65 -0.23
C LEU A 26 -1.55 12.67 -0.56
N VAL A 27 -1.25 11.77 -1.47
CA VAL A 27 -2.08 10.59 -1.72
C VAL A 27 -1.29 9.36 -1.37
N VAL A 28 -1.83 8.55 -0.48
CA VAL A 28 -1.24 7.26 -0.10
C VAL A 28 -2.05 6.16 -0.76
N PHE A 29 -1.47 5.50 -1.76
CA PHE A 29 -2.06 4.32 -2.36
C PHE A 29 -1.79 3.13 -1.45
N TYR A 30 -2.85 2.51 -0.96
CA TYR A 30 -2.81 1.34 -0.11
C TYR A 30 -3.27 0.11 -0.91
N PHE A 31 -2.31 -0.67 -1.36
CA PHE A 31 -2.55 -1.96 -2.02
C PHE A 31 -2.75 -3.03 -0.95
N GLY A 32 -3.93 -3.62 -0.94
CA GLY A 32 -4.30 -4.58 0.08
C GLY A 32 -5.24 -5.66 -0.43
N SER A 33 -5.34 -6.73 0.34
CA SER A 33 -6.28 -7.81 0.12
C SER A 33 -6.99 -8.18 1.42
N HIS A 34 -8.26 -8.54 1.33
CA HIS A 34 -9.02 -8.99 2.50
C HIS A 34 -8.75 -10.46 2.84
N TRP A 35 -8.44 -11.29 1.85
CA TRP A 35 -8.13 -12.70 2.07
C TRP A 35 -6.88 -12.89 2.93
N ASN A 36 -5.93 -11.96 2.89
CA ASN A 36 -4.74 -11.97 3.75
C ASN A 36 -5.00 -11.24 5.09
N ALA A 37 -5.95 -11.76 5.86
CA ALA A 37 -6.44 -11.09 7.07
C ALA A 37 -5.38 -10.94 8.18
N THR A 38 -4.30 -11.72 8.17
CA THR A 38 -3.27 -11.72 9.20
C THR A 38 -2.40 -10.47 9.11
N ASP A 39 -2.00 -10.11 7.91
CA ASP A 39 -1.17 -8.92 7.66
C ASP A 39 -2.04 -7.64 7.56
N GLY A 40 -3.30 -7.80 7.14
CA GLY A 40 -4.20 -6.67 6.90
C GLY A 40 -4.62 -5.92 8.15
N ARG A 41 -4.88 -6.59 9.27
CA ARG A 41 -5.46 -5.95 10.48
C ARG A 41 -4.54 -4.88 11.08
N GLY A 42 -3.27 -5.16 11.21
CA GLY A 42 -2.31 -4.18 11.72
C GLY A 42 -2.12 -2.99 10.78
N CYS A 43 -2.02 -3.25 9.48
CA CYS A 43 -1.91 -2.22 8.46
C CYS A 43 -3.17 -1.34 8.39
N GLN A 44 -4.36 -1.94 8.37
CA GLN A 44 -5.63 -1.21 8.33
C GLN A 44 -5.80 -0.26 9.51
N GLN A 45 -5.39 -0.66 10.71
CA GLN A 45 -5.46 0.20 11.88
C GLN A 45 -4.53 1.41 11.75
N LEU A 46 -3.29 1.20 11.30
CA LEU A 46 -2.31 2.28 11.08
C LEU A 46 -2.78 3.25 10.01
N VAL A 47 -3.31 2.74 8.89
CA VAL A 47 -3.86 3.54 7.81
C VAL A 47 -5.11 4.32 8.27
N SER A 48 -5.99 3.70 9.07
CA SER A 48 -7.15 4.41 9.66
C SER A 48 -6.72 5.55 10.56
N ASN A 49 -5.66 5.37 11.34
CA ASN A 49 -5.10 6.43 12.18
C ASN A 49 -4.53 7.58 11.33
N LEU A 50 -3.85 7.27 10.24
CA LEU A 50 -3.37 8.27 9.28
C LEU A 50 -4.53 9.10 8.71
N CYS A 51 -5.61 8.45 8.26
CA CYS A 51 -6.80 9.14 7.74
C CYS A 51 -7.43 10.08 8.78
N ARG A 52 -7.48 9.67 10.05
CA ARG A 52 -8.08 10.48 11.13
C ARG A 52 -7.22 11.66 11.54
N GLN A 53 -5.90 11.49 11.56
CA GLN A 53 -4.99 12.54 12.01
C GLN A 53 -4.75 13.62 10.95
N TYR A 54 -4.85 13.25 9.67
CA TYR A 54 -4.58 14.17 8.54
C TYR A 54 -5.70 14.17 7.49
N PRO A 55 -6.96 14.45 7.87
CA PRO A 55 -8.13 14.26 6.99
C PRO A 55 -8.14 15.18 5.76
N HIS A 56 -7.47 16.32 5.83
CA HIS A 56 -7.46 17.33 4.76
C HIS A 56 -6.22 17.22 3.88
N GLU A 57 -5.04 17.03 4.47
CA GLU A 57 -3.77 17.06 3.75
C GLU A 57 -3.41 15.71 3.12
N VAL A 58 -3.89 14.60 3.71
CA VAL A 58 -3.59 13.23 3.28
C VAL A 58 -4.88 12.51 2.91
N LYS A 59 -4.93 11.98 1.71
CA LYS A 59 -5.99 11.05 1.29
C LYS A 59 -5.39 9.68 1.05
N VAL A 60 -6.05 8.69 1.58
CA VAL A 60 -5.69 7.28 1.33
C VAL A 60 -6.63 6.74 0.27
N VAL A 61 -6.06 6.09 -0.73
CA VAL A 61 -6.77 5.41 -1.81
C VAL A 61 -6.46 3.93 -1.72
N TYR A 62 -7.45 3.15 -1.37
CA TYR A 62 -7.33 1.70 -1.31
C TYR A 62 -7.43 1.11 -2.71
N VAL A 63 -6.46 0.29 -3.06
CA VAL A 63 -6.39 -0.46 -4.31
C VAL A 63 -6.47 -1.94 -3.96
N SER A 64 -7.65 -2.52 -4.13
CA SER A 64 -7.85 -3.94 -3.84
C SER A 64 -7.13 -4.80 -4.88
N VAL A 65 -6.41 -5.81 -4.40
CA VAL A 65 -5.89 -6.90 -5.23
C VAL A 65 -6.69 -8.19 -5.03
N ASP A 66 -7.86 -8.10 -4.39
CA ASP A 66 -8.76 -9.23 -4.27
C ASP A 66 -9.32 -9.61 -5.64
N THR A 67 -9.59 -10.90 -5.81
CA THR A 67 -10.24 -11.47 -7.00
C THR A 67 -11.73 -11.72 -6.80
N ASP A 68 -12.26 -11.53 -5.57
CA ASP A 68 -13.63 -11.75 -5.18
C ASP A 68 -14.27 -10.44 -4.69
N ALA A 69 -15.43 -10.10 -5.25
CA ALA A 69 -16.21 -8.92 -4.89
C ALA A 69 -16.57 -8.87 -3.39
N ARG A 70 -16.81 -10.02 -2.75
CA ARG A 70 -17.14 -10.09 -1.32
C ARG A 70 -15.95 -9.65 -0.46
N HIS A 71 -14.74 -10.04 -0.83
CA HIS A 71 -13.53 -9.61 -0.14
C HIS A 71 -13.28 -8.11 -0.33
N TYR A 72 -13.51 -7.61 -1.54
CA TYR A 72 -13.46 -6.18 -1.82
C TYR A 72 -14.45 -5.38 -0.96
N GLU A 73 -15.73 -5.79 -0.92
CA GLU A 73 -16.75 -5.13 -0.10
C GLU A 73 -16.39 -5.13 1.38
N ALA A 74 -15.87 -6.24 1.90
CA ALA A 74 -15.44 -6.34 3.29
C ALA A 74 -14.24 -5.43 3.61
N ALA A 75 -13.37 -5.17 2.63
CA ALA A 75 -12.22 -4.29 2.78
C ALA A 75 -12.55 -2.81 2.64
N THR A 76 -13.64 -2.46 1.95
CA THR A 76 -13.98 -1.06 1.59
C THR A 76 -15.15 -0.51 2.41
N ARG A 77 -16.13 -1.34 2.78
CA ARG A 77 -17.33 -0.90 3.50
C ARG A 77 -17.02 -0.29 4.87
N ASN A 78 -17.57 0.89 5.13
CA ASN A 78 -17.40 1.66 6.38
C ASN A 78 -15.93 1.98 6.72
N ARG A 79 -15.10 2.16 5.72
CA ARG A 79 -13.70 2.53 5.91
C ARG A 79 -13.46 4.02 5.73
N PRO A 80 -12.45 4.61 6.40
CA PRO A 80 -12.18 6.05 6.32
C PRO A 80 -11.39 6.46 5.08
N TRP A 81 -11.08 5.54 4.19
CA TRP A 81 -10.35 5.77 2.95
C TRP A 81 -11.25 5.73 1.73
N LEU A 82 -10.78 6.30 0.63
CA LEU A 82 -11.36 6.14 -0.69
C LEU A 82 -10.89 4.80 -1.28
N SER A 83 -11.69 4.19 -2.13
CA SER A 83 -11.34 2.92 -2.78
C SER A 83 -11.50 3.05 -4.27
N LEU A 84 -10.61 2.43 -5.05
CA LEU A 84 -10.85 2.26 -6.48
C LEU A 84 -12.07 1.38 -6.69
N GLU A 85 -12.89 1.75 -7.66
CA GLU A 85 -14.12 1.03 -7.98
C GLU A 85 -13.84 -0.43 -8.37
N TRP A 86 -14.75 -1.33 -8.00
CA TRP A 86 -14.60 -2.76 -8.31
C TRP A 86 -14.73 -3.03 -9.80
N HIS A 87 -15.76 -2.46 -10.43
CA HIS A 87 -16.02 -2.59 -11.86
C HIS A 87 -15.18 -1.60 -12.67
N ASP A 88 -13.87 -1.75 -12.60
CA ASP A 88 -12.88 -0.93 -13.27
C ASP A 88 -12.32 -1.56 -14.56
N GLY A 89 -12.96 -2.64 -15.04
CA GLY A 89 -12.52 -3.43 -16.18
C GLY A 89 -11.33 -4.36 -15.90
N SER A 90 -10.88 -4.46 -14.64
CA SER A 90 -9.79 -5.36 -14.25
C SER A 90 -10.25 -6.73 -13.76
N SER A 91 -11.54 -6.89 -13.46
CA SER A 91 -12.14 -8.16 -13.02
C SER A 91 -12.86 -8.81 -14.17
N ILE A 92 -12.47 -10.03 -14.50
CA ILE A 92 -13.26 -10.89 -15.40
C ILE A 92 -14.27 -11.57 -14.50
N ASP A 93 -15.54 -11.15 -14.60
CA ASP A 93 -16.64 -11.83 -13.96
C ASP A 93 -17.21 -12.85 -14.96
N PRO A 94 -16.91 -14.15 -14.83
CA PRO A 94 -17.24 -15.16 -15.84
C PRO A 94 -18.73 -15.35 -16.11
N GLY A 95 -19.60 -14.65 -15.37
CA GLY A 95 -21.05 -14.73 -15.53
C GLY A 95 -21.69 -13.51 -16.20
N LYS A 96 -20.93 -12.47 -16.57
CA LYS A 96 -21.47 -11.22 -17.10
C LYS A 96 -20.91 -10.80 -18.46
N GLU A 97 -20.26 -11.71 -19.18
CA GLU A 97 -19.61 -11.39 -20.46
C GLU A 97 -20.55 -10.89 -21.56
N GLU A 98 -21.87 -11.03 -21.41
CA GLU A 98 -22.83 -10.70 -22.50
C GLU A 98 -23.56 -9.35 -22.31
N GLU A 99 -23.48 -8.69 -21.13
CA GLU A 99 -24.23 -7.43 -20.91
C GLU A 99 -23.36 -6.16 -20.89
N GLU A 100 -22.03 -6.27 -20.92
CA GLU A 100 -21.11 -5.13 -20.75
C GLU A 100 -20.53 -4.54 -22.06
N GLU A 101 -20.84 -5.09 -23.23
CA GLU A 101 -20.36 -4.51 -24.51
C GLU A 101 -20.86 -3.07 -24.73
N ASP A 102 -22.01 -2.71 -24.15
CA ASP A 102 -22.57 -1.34 -24.28
C ASP A 102 -22.02 -0.34 -23.24
N ALA A 103 -21.29 -0.78 -22.21
CA ALA A 103 -20.75 0.08 -21.16
C ALA A 103 -19.31 0.58 -21.43
N LEU A 104 -18.64 0.05 -22.44
CA LEU A 104 -17.25 0.35 -22.79
C LEU A 104 -16.97 1.82 -23.12
N PRO A 105 -17.85 2.61 -23.80
CA PRO A 105 -17.53 3.99 -24.18
C PRO A 105 -17.31 4.93 -23.00
N GLU A 106 -17.96 4.67 -21.85
CA GLU A 106 -17.80 5.53 -20.67
C GLU A 106 -16.53 5.27 -19.85
N GLN A 107 -15.86 4.15 -20.11
CA GLN A 107 -14.64 3.75 -19.39
C GLN A 107 -13.36 4.40 -19.95
N PHE A 108 -13.43 4.99 -21.13
CA PHE A 108 -12.28 5.57 -21.79
C PHE A 108 -12.37 7.09 -21.85
N LEU A 109 -11.24 7.75 -21.59
CA LEU A 109 -11.07 9.19 -21.83
C LEU A 109 -10.43 9.39 -23.21
N LEU A 110 -10.78 10.49 -23.88
CA LEU A 110 -10.09 10.87 -25.12
C LEU A 110 -8.59 11.08 -24.86
N ALA A 111 -7.77 10.72 -25.83
CA ALA A 111 -6.31 10.81 -25.72
C ALA A 111 -5.81 12.24 -25.41
N ASP A 112 -6.52 13.26 -25.88
CA ASP A 112 -6.21 14.68 -25.64
C ASP A 112 -6.34 15.08 -24.17
N ASP A 113 -7.11 14.33 -23.37
CA ASP A 113 -7.23 14.51 -21.93
C ASP A 113 -6.14 13.76 -21.14
N ALA A 114 -5.25 13.04 -21.81
CA ALA A 114 -4.22 12.24 -21.20
C ALA A 114 -3.09 13.11 -20.62
N ASP A 115 -2.60 12.75 -19.44
CA ASP A 115 -1.31 13.23 -18.96
C ASP A 115 -0.22 12.64 -19.89
N PRO A 116 0.79 13.45 -20.31
CA PRO A 116 1.85 12.99 -21.22
C PRO A 116 2.65 11.78 -20.70
N ASP A 117 2.61 11.51 -19.40
CA ASP A 117 3.24 10.34 -18.77
C ASP A 117 2.37 9.06 -18.85
N ASP A 118 1.17 9.14 -19.41
CA ASP A 118 0.23 8.03 -19.48
C ASP A 118 0.28 7.33 -20.84
N SER A 119 1.05 6.26 -20.91
CA SER A 119 1.33 5.52 -22.14
C SER A 119 0.22 4.54 -22.59
N VAL A 120 -0.88 4.42 -21.83
CA VAL A 120 -1.93 3.42 -22.16
C VAL A 120 -2.99 4.07 -23.04
N VAL A 121 -2.67 4.23 -24.31
CA VAL A 121 -3.60 4.70 -25.34
C VAL A 121 -4.08 3.48 -26.12
N GLN A 122 -5.39 3.31 -26.22
CA GLN A 122 -6.02 2.31 -27.08
C GLN A 122 -6.71 3.01 -28.25
N SER A 123 -6.64 2.42 -29.44
CA SER A 123 -7.39 2.87 -30.61
C SER A 123 -8.52 1.89 -30.89
N ASP A 124 -9.70 2.43 -31.15
CA ASP A 124 -10.83 1.64 -31.64
C ASP A 124 -10.74 1.32 -33.13
N ALA A 125 -11.70 0.56 -33.66
CA ALA A 125 -11.76 0.21 -35.07
C ALA A 125 -11.98 1.43 -35.99
N THR A 126 -12.39 2.58 -35.45
CA THR A 126 -12.61 3.85 -36.19
C THR A 126 -11.37 4.74 -36.21
N GLY A 127 -10.30 4.34 -35.49
CA GLY A 127 -9.06 5.11 -35.35
C GLY A 127 -9.11 6.19 -34.27
N THR A 128 -10.19 6.25 -33.47
CA THR A 128 -10.27 7.16 -32.33
C THR A 128 -9.40 6.62 -31.18
N SER A 129 -8.54 7.47 -30.66
CA SER A 129 -7.64 7.09 -29.57
C SER A 129 -8.23 7.44 -28.22
N TYR A 130 -8.23 6.48 -27.32
CA TYR A 130 -8.74 6.61 -25.95
C TYR A 130 -7.66 6.28 -24.94
N VAL A 131 -7.75 6.89 -23.76
CA VAL A 131 -6.90 6.55 -22.64
C VAL A 131 -7.71 5.72 -21.64
N CYS A 132 -7.26 4.47 -21.43
CA CYS A 132 -7.90 3.58 -20.49
C CYS A 132 -7.84 4.16 -19.07
N PRO A 133 -8.92 4.15 -18.27
CA PRO A 133 -8.87 4.54 -16.87
C PRO A 133 -7.89 3.64 -16.11
N PHE A 134 -7.31 4.18 -15.04
CA PHE A 134 -6.43 3.39 -14.18
C PHE A 134 -7.24 2.36 -13.41
N SER A 135 -7.23 1.14 -13.90
CA SER A 135 -7.77 -0.01 -13.20
C SER A 135 -6.89 -0.40 -12.02
N ARG A 136 -7.43 -1.22 -11.12
CA ARG A 136 -6.70 -1.78 -9.97
C ARG A 136 -5.45 -2.54 -10.42
N VAL A 137 -5.57 -3.36 -11.47
CA VAL A 137 -4.45 -4.13 -12.04
C VAL A 137 -3.41 -3.19 -12.65
N HIS A 138 -3.84 -2.19 -13.43
CA HIS A 138 -2.93 -1.21 -14.02
C HIS A 138 -2.17 -0.44 -12.94
N MET A 139 -2.83 -0.04 -11.86
CA MET A 139 -2.20 0.65 -10.74
C MET A 139 -1.16 -0.24 -10.05
N ALA A 140 -1.48 -1.51 -9.81
CA ALA A 140 -0.54 -2.46 -9.22
C ALA A 140 0.71 -2.66 -10.12
N TYR A 141 0.51 -2.76 -11.43
CA TYR A 141 1.60 -2.84 -12.40
C TYR A 141 2.44 -1.56 -12.44
N LYS A 142 1.81 -0.38 -12.54
CA LYS A 142 2.49 0.93 -12.61
C LYS A 142 3.38 1.21 -11.39
N PHE A 143 2.99 0.71 -10.22
CA PHE A 143 3.75 0.90 -8.98
C PHE A 143 4.68 -0.27 -8.63
N ASP A 144 4.80 -1.28 -9.49
CA ASP A 144 5.60 -2.50 -9.25
C ASP A 144 5.23 -3.20 -7.92
N VAL A 145 3.93 -3.36 -7.68
CA VAL A 145 3.44 -3.97 -6.44
C VAL A 145 3.60 -5.49 -6.52
N LEU A 146 4.55 -6.02 -5.75
CA LEU A 146 4.87 -7.45 -5.73
C LEU A 146 4.21 -8.19 -4.57
N MET A 147 3.77 -7.47 -3.54
CA MET A 147 3.17 -8.06 -2.34
C MET A 147 2.16 -7.12 -1.69
N THR A 148 1.29 -7.68 -0.85
CA THR A 148 0.36 -6.92 -0.01
C THR A 148 0.60 -7.23 1.46
N PRO A 149 0.43 -6.26 2.35
CA PRO A 149 0.08 -4.87 2.09
C PRO A 149 1.27 -4.03 1.58
N THR A 150 1.05 -3.20 0.56
CA THR A 150 2.03 -2.22 0.07
C THR A 150 1.45 -0.81 0.12
N LEU A 151 2.24 0.15 0.53
CA LEU A 151 1.87 1.57 0.59
C LEU A 151 2.82 2.38 -0.29
N VAL A 152 2.24 3.22 -1.14
CA VAL A 152 2.97 4.13 -2.04
C VAL A 152 2.54 5.56 -1.74
N VAL A 153 3.49 6.44 -1.49
CA VAL A 153 3.22 7.86 -1.20
C VAL A 153 3.45 8.69 -2.45
N TYR A 154 2.40 9.39 -2.86
CA TYR A 154 2.43 10.32 -3.98
C TYR A 154 2.21 11.75 -3.51
N HIS A 155 3.12 12.65 -3.88
CA HIS A 155 3.04 14.06 -3.55
C HIS A 155 2.36 14.83 -4.70
N VAL A 156 1.18 15.36 -4.41
CA VAL A 156 0.33 16.00 -5.43
C VAL A 156 0.96 17.25 -6.04
N PRO A 157 1.54 18.19 -5.24
CA PRO A 157 2.11 19.41 -5.79
C PRO A 157 3.28 19.18 -6.76
N THR A 158 4.17 18.23 -6.45
CA THR A 158 5.33 17.93 -7.32
C THR A 158 5.05 16.82 -8.33
N ARG A 159 3.87 16.16 -8.25
CA ARG A 159 3.47 15.03 -9.09
C ARG A 159 4.48 13.87 -9.06
N ARG A 160 5.14 13.66 -7.92
CA ARG A 160 6.18 12.63 -7.75
C ARG A 160 5.76 11.58 -6.75
N ILE A 161 6.22 10.36 -6.98
CA ILE A 161 6.20 9.30 -5.99
C ILE A 161 7.38 9.56 -5.05
N LEU A 162 7.10 9.75 -3.76
CA LEU A 162 8.13 9.98 -2.75
C LEU A 162 8.67 8.65 -2.22
N ASP A 163 7.77 7.74 -1.85
CA ASP A 163 8.16 6.46 -1.29
C ASP A 163 7.33 5.34 -1.92
N LYS A 164 8.00 4.25 -2.32
CA LYS A 164 7.38 2.97 -2.66
C LYS A 164 7.60 1.99 -1.50
N ASN A 165 6.61 1.14 -1.24
CA ASN A 165 6.68 0.12 -0.19
C ASN A 165 7.02 0.69 1.20
N VAL A 166 6.22 1.66 1.64
CA VAL A 166 6.39 2.30 2.95
C VAL A 166 6.28 1.28 4.06
N ARG A 167 7.29 1.21 4.91
CA ARG A 167 7.27 0.29 6.06
C ARG A 167 6.24 0.72 7.10
N LEU A 168 5.46 -0.23 7.59
CA LEU A 168 4.38 0.02 8.56
C LEU A 168 4.84 0.71 9.84
N GLN A 169 6.10 0.52 10.25
CA GLN A 169 6.67 1.20 11.42
C GLN A 169 6.67 2.73 11.30
N ARG A 170 6.71 3.27 10.07
CA ARG A 170 6.62 4.71 9.82
C ARG A 170 5.24 5.28 10.10
N LEU A 171 4.21 4.43 10.07
CA LEU A 171 2.82 4.80 10.36
C LEU A 171 2.44 4.61 11.82
N ARG A 172 3.34 4.10 12.67
CA ARG A 172 3.09 4.03 14.12
C ARG A 172 3.01 5.44 14.70
N SER A 173 2.16 5.61 15.72
CA SER A 173 1.85 6.91 16.33
C SER A 173 3.09 7.73 16.69
N GLU A 174 4.17 7.07 17.15
CA GLU A 174 5.41 7.73 17.55
C GLU A 174 6.16 8.35 16.38
N ARG A 175 6.02 7.83 15.16
CA ARG A 175 6.75 8.24 13.96
C ARG A 175 5.88 8.87 12.88
N LEU A 176 4.57 8.72 13.00
CA LEU A 176 3.62 9.15 11.98
C LEU A 176 3.79 10.64 11.64
N HIS A 177 3.84 11.48 12.67
CA HIS A 177 4.00 12.93 12.49
C HIS A 177 5.30 13.27 11.75
N GLN A 178 6.40 12.63 12.11
CA GLN A 178 7.69 12.82 11.46
C GLN A 178 7.64 12.38 9.98
N SER A 179 7.07 11.20 9.71
CA SER A 179 6.96 10.67 8.35
C SER A 179 6.11 11.58 7.48
N VAL A 180 4.91 11.97 7.95
CA VAL A 180 4.00 12.85 7.21
C VAL A 180 4.62 14.23 6.99
N SER A 181 5.32 14.82 7.97
CA SER A 181 5.98 16.11 7.80
C SER A 181 7.08 16.09 6.74
N VAL A 182 7.82 15.00 6.61
CA VAL A 182 8.82 14.80 5.55
C VAL A 182 8.13 14.74 4.18
N TRP A 183 7.10 13.93 4.06
CA TRP A 183 6.35 13.78 2.80
C TRP A 183 5.64 15.08 2.38
N LEU A 184 5.09 15.85 3.32
CA LEU A 184 4.46 17.14 3.03
C LEU A 184 5.43 18.18 2.48
N ARG A 185 6.74 18.06 2.78
CA ARG A 185 7.79 18.86 2.16
C ARG A 185 8.21 18.37 0.77
N GLY A 186 7.65 17.25 0.31
CA GLY A 186 8.02 16.62 -0.96
C GLY A 186 9.34 15.85 -0.91
N GLU A 187 9.77 15.47 0.28
CA GLU A 187 11.01 14.72 0.52
C GLU A 187 10.72 13.22 0.67
N THR A 188 11.68 12.41 0.24
CA THR A 188 11.63 10.95 0.47
C THR A 188 11.96 10.63 1.93
N SER A 189 11.40 9.56 2.43
CA SER A 189 11.74 9.11 3.79
C SER A 189 13.23 8.78 3.93
N PRO A 190 13.88 9.17 5.02
CA PRO A 190 15.28 8.83 5.23
C PRO A 190 15.48 7.30 5.24
N PRO A 191 16.63 6.80 4.79
CA PRO A 191 16.94 5.38 4.83
C PRO A 191 16.85 4.86 6.27
N ILE A 192 16.57 3.58 6.40
CA ILE A 192 16.47 2.95 7.72
C ILE A 192 17.86 2.86 8.32
N ASN A 193 17.99 3.45 9.50
CA ASN A 193 19.21 3.34 10.26
C ASN A 193 19.32 1.92 10.88
N TRP A 194 20.55 1.42 11.05
CA TRP A 194 20.79 0.13 11.71
C TRP A 194 20.19 0.07 13.12
N ILE A 195 20.10 1.20 13.83
CA ILE A 195 19.42 1.31 15.12
C ILE A 195 17.94 0.95 15.00
N ASP A 196 17.27 1.36 13.92
CA ASP A 196 15.88 1.01 13.66
C ASP A 196 15.71 -0.50 13.47
N VAL A 197 16.69 -1.17 12.86
CA VAL A 197 16.68 -2.62 12.68
C VAL A 197 16.78 -3.33 14.03
N VAL A 198 17.62 -2.85 14.95
CA VAL A 198 17.71 -3.38 16.32
C VAL A 198 16.36 -3.28 17.04
N TYR A 199 15.70 -2.11 16.96
CA TYR A 199 14.38 -1.92 17.56
C TYR A 199 13.27 -2.76 16.90
N MET A 200 13.42 -3.10 15.63
CA MET A 200 12.46 -3.94 14.91
C MET A 200 12.49 -5.41 15.31
N THR A 201 13.69 -5.93 15.60
CA THR A 201 13.92 -7.34 15.90
C THR A 201 14.76 -7.51 17.16
N PRO A 202 14.30 -6.99 18.33
CA PRO A 202 15.11 -6.98 19.55
C PRO A 202 15.51 -8.41 19.97
N TRP A 203 14.62 -9.37 19.80
CA TRP A 203 14.87 -10.77 20.17
C TRP A 203 15.99 -11.41 19.37
N THR A 204 16.13 -11.10 18.06
CA THR A 204 17.23 -11.63 17.26
C THR A 204 18.58 -11.11 17.71
N PHE A 205 18.66 -9.83 18.11
CA PHE A 205 19.88 -9.24 18.66
C PHE A 205 20.21 -9.78 20.04
N ILE A 206 19.20 -9.98 20.91
CA ILE A 206 19.40 -10.60 22.23
C ILE A 206 19.92 -12.04 22.06
N LEU A 207 19.29 -12.84 21.18
CA LEU A 207 19.74 -14.20 20.92
C LEU A 207 21.16 -14.24 20.33
N ALA A 208 21.48 -13.34 19.40
CA ALA A 208 22.82 -13.23 18.83
C ALA A 208 23.86 -12.85 19.91
N ALA A 209 23.53 -11.91 20.80
CA ALA A 209 24.39 -11.50 21.89
C ALA A 209 24.61 -12.65 22.88
N LEU A 210 23.56 -13.39 23.23
CA LEU A 210 23.68 -14.58 24.10
C LEU A 210 24.53 -15.68 23.45
N LEU A 211 24.37 -15.90 22.14
CA LEU A 211 25.18 -16.86 21.40
C LEU A 211 26.66 -16.46 21.40
N LEU A 212 26.95 -15.19 21.13
CA LEU A 212 28.32 -14.67 21.16
C LEU A 212 28.93 -14.76 22.57
N LEU A 213 28.16 -14.45 23.60
CA LEU A 213 28.57 -14.60 24.98
C LEU A 213 28.90 -16.09 25.32
N TYR A 214 28.03 -16.99 24.91
CA TYR A 214 28.25 -18.43 25.10
C TYR A 214 29.51 -18.92 24.36
N LEU A 215 29.71 -18.51 23.11
CA LEU A 215 30.91 -18.86 22.36
C LEU A 215 32.17 -18.28 22.99
N GLY A 216 32.12 -17.04 23.48
CA GLY A 216 33.21 -16.39 24.19
C GLY A 216 33.58 -17.12 25.49
N LEU A 217 32.57 -17.48 26.29
CA LEU A 217 32.77 -18.27 27.51
C LEU A 217 33.34 -19.63 27.21
N ARG A 218 32.90 -20.30 26.16
CA ARG A 218 33.43 -21.59 25.72
C ARG A 218 34.90 -21.52 25.29
N LEU A 219 35.30 -20.44 24.61
CA LEU A 219 36.68 -20.24 24.24
C LEU A 219 37.60 -20.01 25.46
N VAL A 220 37.10 -19.28 26.48
CA VAL A 220 37.89 -18.94 27.67
C VAL A 220 37.94 -20.07 28.67
N LEU A 221 36.83 -20.74 28.92
CA LEU A 221 36.66 -21.74 29.98
C LEU A 221 36.73 -23.21 29.46
N GLY A 222 36.93 -23.39 28.14
CA GLY A 222 37.04 -24.70 27.53
C GLY A 222 35.72 -25.48 27.57
N ASP A 223 35.81 -26.81 27.41
CA ASP A 223 34.64 -27.69 27.31
C ASP A 223 33.84 -27.86 28.61
N GLN A 224 34.24 -27.23 29.71
CA GLN A 224 33.49 -27.31 30.99
C GLN A 224 32.10 -26.71 30.93
N ILE A 225 31.82 -25.79 29.98
CA ILE A 225 30.51 -25.16 29.75
C ILE A 225 29.90 -25.70 28.43
N SER A 226 29.92 -27.01 28.22
CA SER A 226 29.20 -27.62 27.14
C SER A 226 27.72 -27.79 27.54
N LEU A 227 26.79 -27.31 26.70
CA LEU A 227 25.36 -27.52 26.87
C LEU A 227 24.99 -28.99 27.09
N SER A 228 25.76 -29.92 26.52
CA SER A 228 25.62 -31.36 26.76
C SER A 228 25.97 -31.78 28.17
N HIS A 229 26.84 -31.08 28.87
CA HIS A 229 27.18 -31.36 30.27
C HIS A 229 26.12 -30.82 31.22
N ILE A 230 25.59 -29.65 30.94
CA ILE A 230 24.49 -29.04 31.70
C ILE A 230 23.22 -29.90 31.56
N TRP A 231 22.91 -30.36 30.34
CA TRP A 231 21.74 -31.22 30.09
C TRP A 231 21.81 -32.54 30.84
N LYS A 232 23.02 -33.16 30.99
CA LYS A 232 23.22 -34.40 31.73
C LYS A 232 23.07 -34.24 33.26
N GLN A 233 23.13 -33.02 33.79
CA GLN A 233 22.89 -32.76 35.21
C GLN A 233 21.40 -32.63 35.56
N PHE A 234 20.54 -32.41 34.57
CA PHE A 234 19.08 -32.25 34.76
C PHE A 234 18.28 -33.49 34.32
N THR A 235 18.91 -34.50 33.77
CA THR A 235 18.35 -35.82 33.47
C THR A 235 18.91 -36.87 34.40
#